data_8c3a8df005a1c26d70ef84e42875943a
#
_entry.id   8c3a8df005a1c26d70ef84e42875943a
#
_cell.length_a   1.000
_cell.length_b   1.000
_cell.length_c   1.000
_cell.angle_alpha   90.00
_cell.angle_beta   90.00
_cell.angle_gamma   90.00
#
_symmetry.space_group_name_H-M   'P 1'
#
loop_
_entity.id
_entity.type
_entity.pdbx_description
1 polymer ?
#
loop_
_entity_poly.entity_id
_entity_poly.type
_entity_poly.pdbx_seq_one_letter_code
_entity_poly.pdbx_strand_id
1 'polypeptide(L)'
;MKLTKRVYLVGGSGYGLSPSGDCNVYLVDGGTEYALIDTGGGYGIPAMLNNMKKDGLNPSKITKTLITHCHYDHIGGNFDIKEETNTEILCHPNDREAIETLNELSLYDMAQESGLEFEAVPIDATVDDGDIIKVGEIELETIHNPGHTPGCISFLMKDDGVKSLLCGDIASASGRLGFINGPGFVLEDWKKSIKKLMEYTPQRLYPGHGTFLMADTMSHLMMYEQKMNAPWTTIITAVG
;
A
#
# COMPACT_ATOMS: atom_id res chain seq x y z
N MET A 1 -4.63 9.69 12.06
CA MET A 1 -5.85 9.09 12.68
C MET A 1 -5.50 7.69 13.20
N LYS A 2 -5.63 7.47 14.50
CA LYS A 2 -5.33 6.17 15.12
C LYS A 2 -6.44 5.15 14.79
N LEU A 3 -6.07 3.98 14.22
CA LEU A 3 -7.00 2.90 13.88
C LEU A 3 -6.98 1.79 14.95
N THR A 4 -5.77 1.41 15.39
CA THR A 4 -5.57 0.39 16.42
C THR A 4 -4.48 0.86 17.39
N LYS A 5 -4.01 -0.03 18.27
CA LYS A 5 -2.86 0.28 19.13
C LYS A 5 -1.60 0.57 18.31
N ARG A 6 -1.44 -0.10 17.17
CA ARG A 6 -0.20 -0.13 16.37
C ARG A 6 -0.35 0.50 14.97
N VAL A 7 -1.57 0.67 14.45
CA VAL A 7 -1.80 1.16 13.08
C VAL A 7 -2.47 2.53 13.10
N TYR A 8 -1.91 3.45 12.32
CA TYR A 8 -2.44 4.79 12.10
C TYR A 8 -2.62 5.03 10.60
N LEU A 9 -3.70 5.69 10.21
CA LEU A 9 -3.84 6.28 8.88
C LEU A 9 -3.32 7.71 8.95
N VAL A 10 -2.22 7.99 8.24
CA VAL A 10 -1.53 9.30 8.30
C VAL A 10 -1.71 10.12 7.02
N GLY A 11 -1.96 9.48 5.88
CA GLY A 11 -2.34 10.07 4.60
C GLY A 11 -3.55 9.37 4.02
N GLY A 12 -4.16 9.97 3.01
CA GLY A 12 -5.31 9.42 2.29
C GLY A 12 -6.29 10.50 1.87
N SER A 13 -6.38 10.71 0.55
CA SER A 13 -7.24 11.74 -0.03
C SER A 13 -8.72 11.46 0.22
N GLY A 14 -9.13 10.21 0.24
CA GLY A 14 -10.50 9.79 0.51
C GLY A 14 -11.01 10.14 1.92
N TYR A 15 -10.09 10.41 2.85
CA TYR A 15 -10.40 10.84 4.22
C TYR A 15 -10.07 12.31 4.48
N GLY A 16 -9.59 13.05 3.47
CA GLY A 16 -9.18 14.45 3.62
C GLY A 16 -7.94 14.62 4.52
N LEU A 17 -7.12 13.58 4.66
CA LEU A 17 -5.89 13.60 5.46
C LEU A 17 -4.69 14.11 4.67
N SER A 18 -4.74 14.02 3.36
CA SER A 18 -3.73 14.53 2.43
C SER A 18 -4.39 14.97 1.12
N PRO A 19 -3.65 15.61 0.18
CA PRO A 19 -4.21 16.10 -1.08
C PRO A 19 -4.85 15.02 -1.94
N SER A 20 -5.66 15.45 -2.93
CA SER A 20 -6.24 14.57 -3.95
C SER A 20 -5.12 13.87 -4.73
N GLY A 21 -5.32 12.59 -5.02
CA GLY A 21 -4.34 11.75 -5.72
C GLY A 21 -3.50 10.88 -4.80
N ASP A 22 -3.49 11.13 -3.49
CA ASP A 22 -2.80 10.23 -2.55
C ASP A 22 -3.59 8.95 -2.30
N CYS A 23 -2.88 7.83 -2.25
CA CYS A 23 -3.39 6.59 -1.66
C CYS A 23 -3.55 6.72 -0.13
N ASN A 24 -4.11 5.72 0.51
CA ASN A 24 -4.08 5.58 1.96
C ASN A 24 -2.67 5.22 2.42
N VAL A 25 -2.06 6.09 3.19
CA VAL A 25 -0.74 5.87 3.78
C VAL A 25 -0.90 5.48 5.24
N TYR A 26 -0.40 4.30 5.57
CA TYR A 26 -0.48 3.79 6.94
C TYR A 26 0.88 3.86 7.63
N LEU A 27 0.84 4.08 8.93
CA LEU A 27 2.02 3.98 9.79
C LEU A 27 1.82 2.82 10.76
N VAL A 28 2.83 1.98 10.87
CA VAL A 28 2.93 0.90 11.87
C VAL A 28 3.87 1.33 12.98
N ASP A 29 3.32 1.42 14.20
CA ASP A 29 4.06 1.79 15.41
C ASP A 29 4.65 0.54 16.09
N GLY A 30 5.94 0.33 15.91
CA GLY A 30 6.72 -0.71 16.56
C GLY A 30 7.20 -0.37 17.99
N GLY A 31 6.82 0.80 18.50
CA GLY A 31 7.23 1.30 19.82
C GLY A 31 8.50 2.15 19.75
N THR A 32 9.62 1.54 19.47
CA THR A 32 10.92 2.23 19.35
C THR A 32 11.12 2.88 18.00
N GLU A 33 10.57 2.29 16.94
CA GLU A 33 10.65 2.73 15.54
C GLU A 33 9.32 2.52 14.83
N TYR A 34 9.16 3.16 13.67
CA TYR A 34 7.97 3.10 12.85
C TYR A 34 8.29 2.61 11.43
N ALA A 35 7.33 1.92 10.81
CA ALA A 35 7.30 1.73 9.37
C ALA A 35 6.17 2.55 8.75
N LEU A 36 6.46 3.20 7.63
CA LEU A 36 5.47 3.81 6.75
C LEU A 36 5.13 2.82 5.65
N ILE A 37 3.86 2.68 5.32
CA ILE A 37 3.38 1.84 4.21
C ILE A 37 2.88 2.77 3.12
N ASP A 38 3.60 2.79 2.00
CA ASP A 38 3.47 3.73 0.88
C ASP A 38 3.73 5.20 1.27
N THR A 39 3.73 6.10 0.28
CA THR A 39 4.09 7.51 0.47
C THR A 39 3.14 8.50 -0.21
N GLY A 40 2.11 8.01 -0.91
CA GLY A 40 1.19 8.88 -1.64
C GLY A 40 1.73 9.38 -2.97
N GLY A 41 1.04 10.34 -3.57
CA GLY A 41 1.33 10.91 -4.90
C GLY A 41 2.39 12.04 -4.91
N GLY A 42 3.03 12.32 -3.78
CA GLY A 42 4.14 13.27 -3.67
C GLY A 42 3.85 14.53 -2.85
N TYR A 43 2.74 15.21 -3.06
CA TYR A 43 2.44 16.46 -2.35
C TYR A 43 1.89 16.29 -0.93
N GLY A 44 1.65 15.05 -0.51
CA GLY A 44 1.03 14.72 0.77
C GLY A 44 1.96 14.69 1.98
N ILE A 45 3.28 14.59 1.80
CA ILE A 45 4.23 14.38 2.89
C ILE A 45 4.13 15.44 4.01
N PRO A 46 4.08 16.75 3.74
CA PRO A 46 3.92 17.73 4.81
C PRO A 46 2.63 17.54 5.63
N ALA A 47 1.52 17.17 4.97
CA ALA A 47 0.25 16.89 5.64
C ALA A 47 0.35 15.62 6.50
N MET A 48 0.95 14.55 5.98
CA MET A 48 1.18 13.29 6.70
C MET A 48 2.02 13.50 7.96
N LEU A 49 3.14 14.19 7.85
CA LEU A 49 4.01 14.51 8.99
C LEU A 49 3.27 15.36 10.05
N ASN A 50 2.42 16.30 9.62
CA ASN A 50 1.59 17.10 10.52
C ASN A 50 0.51 16.23 11.20
N ASN A 51 -0.13 15.31 10.48
CA ASN A 51 -1.10 14.37 11.04
C ASN A 51 -0.43 13.45 12.09
N MET A 52 0.76 12.97 11.82
CA MET A 52 1.55 12.20 12.79
C MET A 52 1.77 13.00 14.08
N LYS A 53 2.25 14.25 13.95
CA LYS A 53 2.49 15.13 15.12
C LYS A 53 1.20 15.39 15.92
N LYS A 54 0.05 15.57 15.25
CA LYS A 54 -1.26 15.72 15.90
C LYS A 54 -1.67 14.47 16.69
N ASP A 55 -1.32 13.28 16.20
CA ASP A 55 -1.58 12.00 16.88
C ASP A 55 -0.50 11.66 17.94
N GLY A 56 0.44 12.58 18.22
CA GLY A 56 1.51 12.40 19.20
C GLY A 56 2.66 11.51 18.73
N LEU A 57 2.74 11.22 17.44
CA LEU A 57 3.81 10.44 16.84
C LEU A 57 5.01 11.31 16.48
N ASN A 58 6.21 10.76 16.60
CA ASN A 58 7.46 11.42 16.21
C ASN A 58 7.90 10.94 14.81
N PRO A 59 7.86 11.78 13.75
CA PRO A 59 8.28 11.39 12.41
C PRO A 59 9.73 10.87 12.33
N SER A 60 10.64 11.35 13.18
CA SER A 60 12.04 10.90 13.19
C SER A 60 12.23 9.43 13.61
N LYS A 61 11.16 8.77 14.04
CA LYS A 61 11.16 7.33 14.30
C LYS A 61 10.82 6.47 13.09
N ILE A 62 10.49 7.07 11.95
CA ILE A 62 10.31 6.32 10.70
C ILE A 62 11.69 5.84 10.26
N THR A 63 11.93 4.55 10.37
CA THR A 63 13.18 3.91 9.95
C THR A 63 13.01 3.10 8.67
N LYS A 64 11.78 2.73 8.34
CA LYS A 64 11.44 1.94 7.14
C LYS A 64 10.24 2.54 6.42
N THR A 65 10.33 2.59 5.10
CA THR A 65 9.21 2.86 4.20
C THR A 65 9.03 1.65 3.31
N LEU A 66 7.90 1.00 3.43
CA LEU A 66 7.57 -0.26 2.76
C LEU A 66 6.60 0.03 1.63
N ILE A 67 7.05 -0.17 0.41
CA ILE A 67 6.26 0.11 -0.79
C ILE A 67 5.49 -1.13 -1.20
N THR A 68 4.17 -1.01 -1.30
CA THR A 68 3.29 -2.12 -1.71
C THR A 68 3.41 -2.44 -3.19
N HIS A 69 3.56 -1.41 -4.02
CA HIS A 69 3.76 -1.53 -5.47
C HIS A 69 4.21 -0.18 -6.09
N CYS A 70 4.58 -0.19 -7.37
CA CYS A 70 5.29 0.91 -8.01
C CYS A 70 4.41 2.04 -8.58
N HIS A 71 3.09 2.04 -8.47
CA HIS A 71 2.27 3.11 -9.05
C HIS A 71 2.53 4.46 -8.38
N TYR A 72 2.46 5.53 -9.19
CA TYR A 72 2.87 6.89 -8.83
C TYR A 72 2.22 7.42 -7.54
N ASP A 73 0.96 7.07 -7.30
CA ASP A 73 0.19 7.52 -6.14
C ASP A 73 0.53 6.76 -4.84
N HIS A 74 1.45 5.79 -4.91
CA HIS A 74 2.03 5.07 -3.79
C HIS A 74 3.50 5.42 -3.53
N ILE A 75 4.23 5.88 -4.57
CA ILE A 75 5.68 6.11 -4.50
C ILE A 75 6.09 7.59 -4.61
N GLY A 76 5.15 8.48 -4.97
CA GLY A 76 5.46 9.87 -5.29
C GLY A 76 6.12 10.65 -4.14
N GLY A 77 5.85 10.29 -2.90
CA GLY A 77 6.46 10.90 -1.71
C GLY A 77 7.78 10.27 -1.27
N ASN A 78 8.33 9.30 -2.01
CA ASN A 78 9.55 8.59 -1.60
C ASN A 78 10.76 9.51 -1.39
N PHE A 79 10.95 10.48 -2.29
CA PHE A 79 12.04 11.45 -2.18
C PHE A 79 11.89 12.29 -0.90
N ASP A 80 10.74 12.92 -0.73
CA ASP A 80 10.50 13.83 0.39
C ASP A 80 10.57 13.13 1.74
N ILE A 81 9.97 11.93 1.86
CA ILE A 81 10.02 11.19 3.13
C ILE A 81 11.44 10.72 3.48
N LYS A 82 12.24 10.37 2.47
CA LYS A 82 13.64 9.99 2.66
C LYS A 82 14.47 11.17 3.14
N GLU A 83 14.31 12.35 2.54
CA GLU A 83 14.98 13.58 2.97
C GLU A 83 14.57 13.98 4.41
N GLU A 84 13.30 13.87 4.75
CA GLU A 84 12.77 14.28 6.06
C GLU A 84 13.14 13.31 7.21
N THR A 85 13.31 12.02 6.92
CA THR A 85 13.43 10.99 7.98
C THR A 85 14.67 10.11 7.85
N ASN A 86 15.36 10.12 6.72
CA ASN A 86 16.46 9.21 6.39
C ASN A 86 16.04 7.72 6.48
N THR A 87 14.79 7.44 6.10
CA THR A 87 14.22 6.09 6.11
C THR A 87 14.87 5.18 5.07
N GLU A 88 14.92 3.87 5.34
CA GLU A 88 15.21 2.86 4.33
C GLU A 88 13.93 2.57 3.53
N ILE A 89 14.00 2.63 2.19
CA ILE A 89 12.88 2.32 1.30
C ILE A 89 13.03 0.90 0.77
N LEU A 90 12.00 0.07 1.01
CA LEU A 90 11.97 -1.32 0.64
C LEU A 90 10.80 -1.61 -0.30
N CYS A 91 11.04 -2.41 -1.34
CA CYS A 91 10.01 -2.88 -2.26
C CYS A 91 10.29 -4.33 -2.72
N HIS A 92 9.36 -4.91 -3.48
CA HIS A 92 9.62 -6.18 -4.16
C HIS A 92 10.57 -5.98 -5.36
N PRO A 93 11.49 -6.92 -5.65
CA PRO A 93 12.46 -6.77 -6.74
C PRO A 93 11.81 -6.52 -8.12
N ASN A 94 10.63 -7.06 -8.38
CA ASN A 94 9.96 -6.91 -9.68
C ASN A 94 9.42 -5.50 -9.96
N ASP A 95 9.24 -4.67 -8.93
CA ASP A 95 8.80 -3.28 -9.07
C ASP A 95 9.95 -2.27 -8.89
N ARG A 96 11.15 -2.74 -8.48
CA ARG A 96 12.30 -1.91 -8.17
C ARG A 96 12.68 -0.97 -9.31
N GLU A 97 12.88 -1.51 -10.51
CA GLU A 97 13.29 -0.72 -11.68
C GLU A 97 12.27 0.39 -11.98
N ALA A 98 10.97 0.07 -11.87
CA ALA A 98 9.92 1.04 -12.12
C ALA A 98 9.96 2.22 -11.13
N ILE A 99 10.27 1.95 -9.86
CA ILE A 99 10.40 2.98 -8.83
C ILE A 99 11.67 3.83 -9.05
N GLU A 100 12.79 3.19 -9.40
CA GLU A 100 14.08 3.86 -9.58
C GLU A 100 14.18 4.64 -10.89
N THR A 101 13.35 4.34 -11.89
CA THR A 101 13.43 4.95 -13.24
C THR A 101 12.15 5.68 -13.65
N LEU A 102 11.07 5.56 -12.89
CA LEU A 102 9.73 6.09 -13.21
C LEU A 102 9.28 5.70 -14.63
N ASN A 103 9.53 4.44 -15.01
CA ASN A 103 9.15 3.92 -16.32
C ASN A 103 7.62 3.70 -16.43
N GLU A 104 7.14 3.19 -17.57
CA GLU A 104 5.72 3.01 -17.86
C GLU A 104 4.95 2.21 -16.80
N LEU A 105 5.62 1.26 -16.11
CA LEU A 105 5.00 0.44 -15.07
C LEU A 105 4.58 1.29 -13.85
N SER A 106 5.30 2.40 -13.58
CA SER A 106 4.98 3.31 -12.47
C SER A 106 3.76 4.20 -12.75
N LEU A 107 3.27 4.26 -13.99
CA LEU A 107 2.24 5.19 -14.45
C LEU A 107 2.61 6.67 -14.26
N TYR A 108 3.90 7.00 -14.25
CA TYR A 108 4.36 8.37 -14.01
C TYR A 108 3.86 9.36 -15.06
N ASP A 109 3.66 8.93 -16.32
CA ASP A 109 3.06 9.77 -17.36
C ASP A 109 1.67 10.27 -16.94
N MET A 110 0.87 9.42 -16.27
CA MET A 110 -0.45 9.82 -15.75
C MET A 110 -0.33 10.85 -14.60
N ALA A 111 0.71 10.73 -13.78
CA ALA A 111 1.01 11.73 -12.76
C ALA A 111 1.30 13.09 -13.40
N GLN A 112 2.17 13.12 -14.43
CA GLN A 112 2.52 14.33 -15.16
C GLN A 112 1.33 14.98 -15.86
N GLU A 113 0.46 14.17 -16.49
CA GLU A 113 -0.81 14.66 -17.08
C GLU A 113 -1.72 15.31 -16.02
N SER A 114 -1.64 14.86 -14.78
CA SER A 114 -2.37 15.41 -13.63
C SER A 114 -1.65 16.59 -12.96
N GLY A 115 -0.48 17.02 -13.49
CA GLY A 115 0.33 18.08 -12.95
C GLY A 115 1.14 17.68 -11.70
N LEU A 116 1.33 16.39 -11.46
CA LEU A 116 2.18 15.87 -10.40
C LEU A 116 3.59 15.61 -10.96
N GLU A 117 4.59 16.11 -10.26
CA GLU A 117 6.01 15.86 -10.57
C GLU A 117 6.72 15.48 -9.28
N PHE A 118 7.54 14.43 -9.31
CA PHE A 118 8.37 14.01 -8.19
C PHE A 118 9.64 13.31 -8.70
N GLU A 119 10.61 13.16 -7.82
CA GLU A 119 11.90 12.57 -8.15
C GLU A 119 11.94 11.08 -7.80
N ALA A 120 12.57 10.30 -8.69
CA ALA A 120 12.89 8.90 -8.39
C ALA A 120 13.94 8.82 -7.29
N VAL A 121 13.89 7.76 -6.50
CA VAL A 121 14.91 7.47 -5.49
C VAL A 121 15.41 6.04 -5.62
N PRO A 122 16.68 5.79 -5.30
CA PRO A 122 17.20 4.45 -5.18
C PRO A 122 16.48 3.67 -4.07
N ILE A 123 16.20 2.39 -4.33
CA ILE A 123 15.66 1.46 -3.34
C ILE A 123 16.82 0.90 -2.51
N ASP A 124 16.72 1.01 -1.20
CA ASP A 124 17.79 0.59 -0.27
C ASP A 124 17.87 -0.93 -0.16
N ALA A 125 16.73 -1.63 -0.13
CA ALA A 125 16.69 -3.09 -0.09
C ALA A 125 15.43 -3.64 -0.76
N THR A 126 15.48 -4.90 -1.15
CA THR A 126 14.31 -5.63 -1.66
C THR A 126 13.87 -6.68 -0.65
N VAL A 127 12.57 -6.97 -0.67
CA VAL A 127 11.92 -8.00 0.15
C VAL A 127 11.12 -8.94 -0.73
N ASP A 128 11.10 -10.20 -0.37
CA ASP A 128 10.46 -11.27 -1.14
C ASP A 128 9.39 -11.98 -0.32
N ASP A 129 8.68 -12.92 -0.94
CA ASP A 129 7.61 -13.70 -0.33
C ASP A 129 8.09 -14.44 0.92
N GLY A 130 7.41 -14.28 2.05
CA GLY A 130 7.74 -14.91 3.33
C GLY A 130 8.82 -14.19 4.15
N ASP A 131 9.43 -13.11 3.64
CA ASP A 131 10.38 -12.32 4.42
C ASP A 131 9.70 -11.66 5.62
N ILE A 132 10.40 -11.63 6.75
CA ILE A 132 9.94 -10.99 7.98
C ILE A 132 10.68 -9.68 8.19
N ILE A 133 9.95 -8.59 8.13
CA ILE A 133 10.48 -7.24 8.39
C ILE A 133 10.19 -6.89 9.86
N LYS A 134 11.25 -6.63 10.61
CA LYS A 134 11.13 -6.19 12.02
C LYS A 134 11.01 -4.67 12.08
N VAL A 135 10.03 -4.22 12.85
CA VAL A 135 9.78 -2.81 13.17
C VAL A 135 9.58 -2.73 14.70
N GLY A 136 10.65 -2.50 15.42
CA GLY A 136 10.64 -2.54 16.89
C GLY A 136 10.09 -3.87 17.43
N GLU A 137 8.94 -3.82 18.10
CA GLU A 137 8.26 -5.00 18.67
C GLU A 137 7.35 -5.73 17.68
N ILE A 138 7.17 -5.21 16.46
CA ILE A 138 6.25 -5.75 15.45
C ILE A 138 7.04 -6.50 14.38
N GLU A 139 6.49 -7.62 13.94
CA GLU A 139 6.93 -8.36 12.75
C GLU A 139 5.88 -8.23 11.66
N LEU A 140 6.34 -7.88 10.46
CA LEU A 140 5.54 -7.80 9.24
C LEU A 140 6.01 -8.92 8.31
N GLU A 141 5.13 -9.88 8.03
CA GLU A 141 5.36 -10.92 7.04
C GLU A 141 5.02 -10.36 5.65
N THR A 142 5.98 -10.42 4.73
CA THR A 142 5.78 -10.02 3.34
C THR A 142 5.08 -11.12 2.57
N ILE A 143 4.03 -10.78 1.84
CA ILE A 143 3.29 -11.70 0.98
C ILE A 143 3.34 -11.16 -0.44
N HIS A 144 4.08 -11.81 -1.34
CA HIS A 144 4.07 -11.48 -2.76
C HIS A 144 2.75 -11.90 -3.38
N ASN A 145 2.05 -10.94 -3.96
CA ASN A 145 0.70 -11.10 -4.52
C ASN A 145 0.54 -10.33 -5.84
N PRO A 146 1.26 -10.76 -6.90
CA PRO A 146 1.26 -10.06 -8.19
C PRO A 146 -0.10 -10.06 -8.86
N GLY A 147 -0.26 -9.16 -9.83
CA GLY A 147 -1.43 -9.09 -10.69
C GLY A 147 -1.89 -7.67 -10.98
N HIS A 148 -1.85 -6.78 -10.00
CA HIS A 148 -2.02 -5.34 -10.20
C HIS A 148 -0.73 -4.72 -10.77
N THR A 149 0.42 -5.01 -10.16
CA THR A 149 1.76 -4.93 -10.74
C THR A 149 2.51 -6.24 -10.54
N PRO A 150 3.63 -6.48 -11.23
CA PRO A 150 4.44 -7.69 -11.04
C PRO A 150 5.06 -7.82 -9.64
N GLY A 151 5.33 -6.69 -8.98
CA GLY A 151 5.95 -6.62 -7.67
C GLY A 151 5.00 -6.31 -6.52
N CYS A 152 3.68 -6.41 -6.72
CA CYS A 152 2.76 -6.19 -5.62
C CYS A 152 3.05 -7.08 -4.43
N ILE A 153 3.17 -6.46 -3.25
CA ILE A 153 3.30 -7.13 -1.96
C ILE A 153 2.30 -6.59 -0.95
N SER A 154 1.88 -7.46 -0.05
CA SER A 154 1.13 -7.09 1.15
C SER A 154 1.95 -7.40 2.39
N PHE A 155 1.65 -6.71 3.48
CA PHE A 155 2.29 -6.92 4.77
C PHE A 155 1.26 -7.41 5.78
N LEU A 156 1.50 -8.61 6.31
CA LEU A 156 0.66 -9.22 7.34
C LEU A 156 1.30 -9.01 8.72
N MET A 157 0.53 -8.49 9.65
CA MET A 157 0.96 -8.35 11.04
C MET A 157 -0.09 -8.87 12.01
N LYS A 158 0.33 -9.13 13.26
CA LYS A 158 -0.58 -9.34 14.38
C LYS A 158 -0.59 -8.11 15.28
N ASP A 159 -1.76 -7.52 15.45
CA ASP A 159 -2.01 -6.40 16.35
C ASP A 159 -3.02 -6.85 17.42
N ASP A 160 -2.56 -6.99 18.67
CA ASP A 160 -3.33 -7.55 19.79
C ASP A 160 -3.97 -8.93 19.46
N GLY A 161 -3.22 -9.79 18.78
CA GLY A 161 -3.67 -11.12 18.37
C GLY A 161 -4.54 -11.17 17.12
N VAL A 162 -4.92 -10.00 16.56
CA VAL A 162 -5.74 -9.87 15.36
C VAL A 162 -4.84 -9.77 14.13
N LYS A 163 -5.06 -10.61 13.12
CA LYS A 163 -4.34 -10.54 11.84
C LYS A 163 -4.82 -9.34 11.04
N SER A 164 -3.89 -8.45 10.74
CA SER A 164 -4.10 -7.20 9.99
C SER A 164 -3.28 -7.24 8.71
N LEU A 165 -3.91 -7.01 7.56
CA LEU A 165 -3.30 -7.03 6.24
C LEU A 165 -3.26 -5.62 5.66
N LEU A 166 -2.04 -5.10 5.41
CA LEU A 166 -1.81 -3.86 4.68
C LEU A 166 -1.51 -4.26 3.23
N CYS A 167 -2.41 -4.01 2.30
CA CYS A 167 -2.45 -4.75 1.04
C CYS A 167 -2.30 -3.88 -0.22
N GLY A 168 -2.03 -2.57 -0.10
CA GLY A 168 -2.00 -1.70 -1.28
C GLY A 168 -3.28 -1.88 -2.12
N ASP A 169 -3.12 -2.04 -3.41
CA ASP A 169 -4.23 -2.07 -4.36
C ASP A 169 -4.68 -3.47 -4.79
N ILE A 170 -4.05 -4.51 -4.23
CA ILE A 170 -4.42 -5.89 -4.58
C ILE A 170 -5.82 -6.26 -4.10
N ALA A 171 -6.30 -5.63 -3.02
CA ALA A 171 -7.63 -5.86 -2.47
C ALA A 171 -8.21 -4.60 -1.84
N SER A 172 -9.53 -4.47 -1.87
CA SER A 172 -10.25 -3.34 -1.26
C SER A 172 -11.61 -3.77 -0.69
N ALA A 173 -12.26 -2.88 0.04
CA ALA A 173 -13.58 -3.13 0.58
C ALA A 173 -14.61 -3.41 -0.53
N SER A 174 -15.57 -4.29 -0.24
CA SER A 174 -16.69 -4.67 -1.13
C SER A 174 -16.26 -5.27 -2.48
N GLY A 175 -15.02 -5.79 -2.57
CA GLY A 175 -14.48 -6.35 -3.81
C GLY A 175 -14.45 -5.31 -4.94
N ARG A 176 -14.19 -4.04 -4.62
CA ARG A 176 -14.01 -3.00 -5.63
C ARG A 176 -12.69 -3.25 -6.35
N LEU A 177 -12.76 -3.54 -7.64
CA LEU A 177 -11.58 -3.64 -8.48
C LEU A 177 -11.04 -2.23 -8.72
N GLY A 178 -9.75 -2.02 -8.47
CA GLY A 178 -9.08 -0.77 -8.74
C GLY A 178 -8.76 -0.60 -10.24
N PHE A 179 -7.69 0.15 -10.53
CA PHE A 179 -7.21 0.32 -11.90
C PHE A 179 -6.82 -1.04 -12.50
N ILE A 180 -7.38 -1.35 -13.66
CA ILE A 180 -7.12 -2.58 -14.43
C ILE A 180 -6.64 -2.21 -15.84
N ASN A 181 -5.92 -3.13 -16.49
CA ASN A 181 -5.34 -2.95 -17.83
C ASN A 181 -4.18 -1.94 -17.91
N GLY A 182 -3.53 -1.61 -16.78
CA GLY A 182 -2.27 -0.89 -16.79
C GLY A 182 -1.10 -1.76 -17.24
N PRO A 183 0.07 -1.17 -17.49
CA PRO A 183 1.31 -1.90 -17.68
C PRO A 183 1.54 -2.90 -16.54
N GLY A 184 1.96 -4.12 -16.86
CA GLY A 184 2.21 -5.16 -15.86
C GLY A 184 0.99 -5.84 -15.24
N PHE A 185 -0.23 -5.39 -15.57
CA PHE A 185 -1.46 -6.02 -15.09
C PHE A 185 -1.65 -7.43 -15.65
N VAL A 186 -1.88 -8.42 -14.76
CA VAL A 186 -2.17 -9.82 -15.14
C VAL A 186 -3.33 -10.36 -14.31
N LEU A 187 -4.52 -10.45 -14.89
CA LEU A 187 -5.74 -10.88 -14.18
C LEU A 187 -5.61 -12.26 -13.55
N GLU A 188 -5.00 -13.22 -14.23
CA GLU A 188 -4.87 -14.59 -13.72
C GLU A 188 -3.93 -14.67 -12.50
N ASP A 189 -2.91 -13.83 -12.44
CA ASP A 189 -2.04 -13.74 -11.27
C ASP A 189 -2.76 -13.03 -10.11
N TRP A 190 -3.54 -11.98 -10.41
CA TRP A 190 -4.37 -11.32 -9.40
C TRP A 190 -5.37 -12.30 -8.76
N LYS A 191 -6.05 -13.14 -9.56
CA LYS A 191 -6.95 -14.19 -9.04
C LYS A 191 -6.24 -15.17 -8.10
N LYS A 192 -5.02 -15.61 -8.46
CA LYS A 192 -4.21 -16.47 -7.59
C LYS A 192 -3.82 -15.75 -6.30
N SER A 193 -3.45 -14.47 -6.42
CA SER A 193 -3.06 -13.63 -5.29
C SER A 193 -4.20 -13.44 -4.30
N ILE A 194 -5.43 -13.18 -4.74
CA ILE A 194 -6.58 -13.09 -3.85
C ILE A 194 -6.82 -14.42 -3.11
N LYS A 195 -6.73 -15.57 -3.80
CA LYS A 195 -6.86 -16.88 -3.15
C LYS A 195 -5.77 -17.08 -2.10
N LYS A 196 -4.51 -16.75 -2.43
CA LYS A 196 -3.39 -16.82 -1.48
C LYS A 196 -3.63 -15.96 -0.24
N LEU A 197 -4.10 -14.71 -0.41
CA LEU A 197 -4.41 -13.83 0.72
C LEU A 197 -5.51 -14.39 1.62
N MET A 198 -6.51 -15.09 1.06
CA MET A 198 -7.56 -15.73 1.84
C MET A 198 -7.04 -16.85 2.74
N GLU A 199 -5.97 -17.56 2.37
CA GLU A 199 -5.34 -18.62 3.17
C GLU A 199 -4.77 -18.10 4.50
N TYR A 200 -4.32 -16.82 4.51
CA TYR A 200 -3.85 -16.15 5.71
C TYR A 200 -4.96 -15.78 6.69
N THR A 201 -6.23 -15.82 6.25
CA THR A 201 -7.40 -15.48 7.07
C THR A 201 -7.28 -14.13 7.78
N PRO A 202 -7.00 -13.02 7.08
CA PRO A 202 -6.89 -11.71 7.70
C PRO A 202 -8.25 -11.27 8.25
N GLN A 203 -8.21 -10.61 9.41
CA GLN A 203 -9.41 -10.11 10.09
C GLN A 203 -9.63 -8.61 9.83
N ARG A 204 -8.53 -7.85 9.62
CA ARG A 204 -8.56 -6.44 9.24
C ARG A 204 -7.88 -6.26 7.89
N LEU A 205 -8.38 -5.28 7.12
CA LEU A 205 -7.83 -4.94 5.81
C LEU A 205 -7.55 -3.44 5.75
N TYR A 206 -6.34 -3.11 5.33
CA TYR A 206 -5.86 -1.75 5.14
C TYR A 206 -5.45 -1.56 3.68
N PRO A 207 -6.40 -1.21 2.78
CA PRO A 207 -6.14 -1.06 1.35
C PRO A 207 -5.53 0.29 1.01
N GLY A 208 -4.85 0.37 -0.14
CA GLY A 208 -4.33 1.61 -0.69
C GLY A 208 -5.43 2.61 -1.06
N HIS A 209 -6.61 2.14 -1.46
CA HIS A 209 -7.73 3.01 -1.77
C HIS A 209 -9.04 2.58 -1.12
N GLY A 210 -9.90 3.57 -0.89
CA GLY A 210 -11.22 3.36 -0.30
C GLY A 210 -11.19 3.10 1.20
N THR A 211 -12.18 2.38 1.70
CA THR A 211 -12.39 2.20 3.14
C THR A 211 -11.58 1.02 3.68
N PHE A 212 -10.90 1.22 4.79
CA PHE A 212 -10.30 0.12 5.56
C PHE A 212 -11.38 -0.69 6.30
N LEU A 213 -11.07 -1.94 6.63
CA LEU A 213 -11.97 -2.86 7.32
C LEU A 213 -11.38 -3.26 8.67
N MET A 214 -12.16 -3.08 9.72
CA MET A 214 -11.80 -3.47 11.08
C MET A 214 -12.26 -4.88 11.45
N ALA A 215 -13.09 -5.49 10.60
CA ALA A 215 -13.62 -6.84 10.74
C ALA A 215 -14.14 -7.33 9.38
N ASP A 216 -14.52 -8.61 9.30
CA ASP A 216 -15.21 -9.24 8.17
C ASP A 216 -14.43 -9.21 6.83
N THR A 217 -13.11 -9.12 6.88
CA THR A 217 -12.24 -9.07 5.69
C THR A 217 -12.48 -10.22 4.73
N MET A 218 -12.73 -11.44 5.26
CA MET A 218 -12.93 -12.62 4.42
C MET A 218 -14.12 -12.50 3.49
N SER A 219 -15.26 -11.95 3.95
CA SER A 219 -16.43 -11.71 3.10
C SER A 219 -16.10 -10.78 1.93
N HIS A 220 -15.29 -9.75 2.19
CA HIS A 220 -14.86 -8.81 1.16
C HIS A 220 -13.88 -9.44 0.15
N LEU A 221 -12.94 -10.30 0.59
CA LEU A 221 -12.07 -11.05 -0.32
C LEU A 221 -12.85 -12.06 -1.16
N MET A 222 -13.89 -12.72 -0.60
CA MET A 222 -14.80 -13.58 -1.35
C MET A 222 -15.58 -12.81 -2.43
N MET A 223 -16.01 -11.58 -2.15
CA MET A 223 -16.62 -10.70 -3.17
C MET A 223 -15.62 -10.39 -4.29
N TYR A 224 -14.34 -10.18 -3.97
CA TYR A 224 -13.28 -10.00 -4.96
C TYR A 224 -13.18 -11.20 -5.87
N GLU A 225 -13.04 -12.40 -5.28
CA GLU A 225 -12.96 -13.64 -6.04
C GLU A 225 -14.18 -13.83 -6.96
N GLN A 226 -15.38 -13.57 -6.45
CA GLN A 226 -16.61 -13.63 -7.23
C GLN A 226 -16.58 -12.69 -8.43
N LYS A 227 -16.22 -11.42 -8.22
CA LYS A 227 -16.19 -10.40 -9.28
C LYS A 227 -15.13 -10.72 -10.33
N MET A 228 -13.94 -11.17 -9.92
CA MET A 228 -12.87 -11.53 -10.84
C MET A 228 -13.20 -12.75 -11.72
N ASN A 229 -14.06 -13.63 -11.24
CA ASN A 229 -14.55 -14.79 -11.99
C ASN A 229 -15.86 -14.53 -12.75
N ALA A 230 -16.46 -13.35 -12.59
CA ALA A 230 -17.66 -12.95 -13.31
C ALA A 230 -17.34 -12.63 -14.80
N PRO A 231 -18.35 -12.66 -15.69
CA PRO A 231 -18.18 -12.16 -17.05
C PRO A 231 -17.65 -10.72 -17.05
N TRP A 232 -16.81 -10.37 -18.01
CA TRP A 232 -16.19 -9.04 -18.13
C TRP A 232 -17.17 -7.86 -18.07
N THR A 233 -18.35 -8.03 -18.64
CA THR A 233 -19.40 -7.00 -18.56
C THR A 233 -19.80 -6.67 -17.14
N THR A 234 -19.86 -7.66 -16.26
CA THR A 234 -20.15 -7.46 -14.84
C THR A 234 -18.99 -6.78 -14.11
N ILE A 235 -17.76 -7.10 -14.47
CA ILE A 235 -16.55 -6.48 -13.91
C ILE A 235 -16.51 -5.00 -14.27
N ILE A 236 -16.71 -4.66 -15.55
CA ILE A 236 -16.67 -3.26 -16.03
C ILE A 236 -17.74 -2.42 -15.34
N THR A 237 -18.95 -2.94 -15.17
CA THR A 237 -20.04 -2.22 -14.52
C THR A 237 -19.88 -2.11 -12.99
N ALA A 238 -19.03 -2.94 -12.39
CA ALA A 238 -18.74 -2.89 -10.96
C ALA A 238 -17.69 -1.86 -10.56
N VAL A 239 -17.02 -1.25 -11.54
CA VAL A 239 -15.92 -0.27 -11.34
C VAL A 239 -16.44 1.18 -11.39
N GLY A 240 -17.73 1.35 -11.63
CA GLY A 240 -18.39 2.68 -11.71
C GLY A 240 -18.62 3.34 -10.33
#